data_a34d87855bef6bde14883a3a87a6dc3b
#
_entry.id   a34d87855bef6bde14883a3a87a6dc3b
#
_cell.length_a   1.000
_cell.length_b   1.000
_cell.length_c   1.000
_cell.angle_alpha   90.00
_cell.angle_beta   90.00
_cell.angle_gamma   90.00
#
_symmetry.space_group_name_H-M   'P 1'
#
loop_
_entity.id
_entity.type
_entity.pdbx_description
1 polymer ?
#
loop_
_entity_poly.entity_id
_entity_poly.type
_entity_poly.pdbx_seq_one_letter_code
_entity_poly.pdbx_strand_id
1 'polypeptide(L)'
;MRRAAALLSALALLPAALPAQRAPRSDAAEARAVFEANIDAIHGRDRARYLSLYLDSPSLAVNGPSGLALGYAPFAAQRDTTWPDSLMATDLELVPVRPGVVYGQYRYRVTQHGVTTLGTSERLFVRTARGWKIAVSTAFPAPRGTHPAPVALVGATLVDGTGAPPVADAAVVVRDGRIACAGSRAACPVPAGMDAMNLRGRWIIPGLIDAHVHFAQTGWVDGRPDALDLRARYPYERVVADLEAHPDRFFRTYVCSGVTAVFDVGGYAWTWGLRGRAEADLEAPHVAAAGPLLSTVDHWINLPDEKQILYVGTDSAARVAVRAHVARGTDAVKVWYIVRPGADTAQLKTVVHAAGDEAHRLGVRLIVHATGLWEAKDALRAGADVLVHSVFDKPVDDEFLALARERHAIYVPTLTVYDGYRQVLVHRFEPHYPLSCVDPATLAKARSADSLPPSTLSADAVAARVGREQSDMATGLANLGVVFHAGITVAMGTDAGNPLTLHGPSVYWEMQRMQEAGMSPMDVLVSATRNGALAMGRTDIGTLERGKLADLVVLDADPVADIRNVAQVRYVMRGGALTVPRLVAPR
;
A
#
# COMPACT_ATOMS: atom_id res chain seq x y z
N MET A 1 26.84 -61.24 67.67
CA MET A 1 25.41 -61.36 68.05
C MET A 1 24.58 -60.32 67.29
N ARG A 2 23.73 -60.87 66.54
CA ARG A 2 22.73 -60.33 65.63
C ARG A 2 21.88 -59.18 66.18
N ARG A 3 21.55 -58.18 65.41
CA ARG A 3 20.15 -57.70 65.23
C ARG A 3 20.02 -56.98 63.86
N ALA A 4 19.16 -57.57 63.03
CA ALA A 4 18.69 -57.01 61.76
C ALA A 4 17.67 -55.92 62.06
N ALA A 5 17.75 -54.76 61.28
CA ALA A 5 16.72 -53.74 61.25
C ALA A 5 16.09 -53.77 59.85
N ALA A 6 14.78 -54.05 59.81
CA ALA A 6 13.96 -54.05 58.62
C ALA A 6 13.58 -52.60 58.27
N LEU A 7 13.87 -52.18 57.03
CA LEU A 7 13.36 -50.93 56.46
C LEU A 7 11.98 -51.20 55.85
N LEU A 8 10.96 -50.55 56.38
CA LEU A 8 9.62 -50.43 55.79
C LEU A 8 9.67 -49.27 54.80
N SER A 9 9.54 -49.56 53.50
CA SER A 9 9.30 -48.60 52.46
C SER A 9 7.84 -48.15 52.43
N ALA A 10 7.52 -46.97 52.88
CA ALA A 10 6.19 -46.34 52.69
C ALA A 10 6.07 -45.80 51.27
N LEU A 11 5.30 -46.47 50.42
CA LEU A 11 4.86 -45.94 49.13
C LEU A 11 3.81 -44.85 49.40
N ALA A 12 4.18 -43.57 49.22
CA ALA A 12 3.22 -42.46 49.20
C ALA A 12 2.48 -42.46 47.86
N LEU A 13 1.22 -42.87 47.88
CA LEU A 13 0.27 -42.66 46.79
C LEU A 13 -0.03 -41.16 46.66
N LEU A 14 0.55 -40.51 45.66
CA LEU A 14 0.13 -39.17 45.22
C LEU A 14 -1.26 -39.26 44.59
N PRO A 15 -2.24 -38.45 44.99
CA PRO A 15 -3.53 -38.43 44.32
C PRO A 15 -3.34 -37.92 42.91
N ALA A 16 -3.79 -38.67 41.90
CA ALA A 16 -3.88 -38.24 40.52
C ALA A 16 -4.72 -36.96 40.44
N ALA A 17 -4.11 -35.86 40.02
CA ALA A 17 -4.82 -34.61 39.77
C ALA A 17 -5.84 -34.86 38.65
N LEU A 18 -7.12 -34.83 39.00
CA LEU A 18 -8.21 -34.78 38.02
C LEU A 18 -8.00 -33.55 37.13
N PRO A 19 -8.17 -33.67 35.80
CA PRO A 19 -8.08 -32.52 34.91
C PRO A 19 -9.10 -31.48 35.36
N ALA A 20 -8.65 -30.27 35.61
CA ALA A 20 -9.50 -29.15 36.00
C ALA A 20 -10.64 -29.01 34.97
N GLN A 21 -11.86 -29.29 35.37
CA GLN A 21 -13.05 -29.01 34.55
C GLN A 21 -13.09 -27.52 34.31
N ARG A 22 -12.89 -27.11 33.05
CA ARG A 22 -13.08 -25.69 32.64
C ARG A 22 -14.48 -25.27 33.08
N ALA A 23 -14.57 -24.16 33.80
CA ALA A 23 -15.86 -23.55 34.14
C ALA A 23 -16.71 -23.41 32.87
N PRO A 24 -18.03 -23.70 32.93
CA PRO A 24 -18.88 -23.57 31.75
C PRO A 24 -18.83 -22.14 31.22
N ARG A 25 -18.52 -21.99 29.93
CA ARG A 25 -18.54 -20.68 29.26
C ARG A 25 -19.94 -20.12 29.31
N SER A 26 -20.07 -18.78 29.41
CA SER A 26 -21.37 -18.12 29.30
C SER A 26 -21.96 -18.32 27.88
N ASP A 27 -23.29 -18.29 27.77
CA ASP A 27 -23.99 -18.39 26.48
C ASP A 27 -23.47 -17.37 25.46
N ALA A 28 -23.16 -16.15 25.92
CA ALA A 28 -22.57 -15.10 25.07
C ALA A 28 -21.13 -15.47 24.60
N ALA A 29 -20.32 -16.12 25.45
CA ALA A 29 -18.98 -16.55 25.07
C ALA A 29 -19.02 -17.70 24.03
N GLU A 30 -19.99 -18.60 24.16
CA GLU A 30 -20.20 -19.69 23.19
C GLU A 30 -20.73 -19.16 21.84
N ALA A 31 -21.67 -18.22 21.87
CA ALA A 31 -22.19 -17.55 20.67
C ALA A 31 -21.07 -16.76 19.95
N ARG A 32 -20.20 -16.08 20.72
CA ARG A 32 -19.03 -15.40 20.16
C ARG A 32 -18.10 -16.35 19.43
N ALA A 33 -17.81 -17.52 20.00
CA ALA A 33 -16.97 -18.51 19.34
C ALA A 33 -17.56 -19.00 18.01
N VAL A 34 -18.89 -19.16 17.92
CA VAL A 34 -19.56 -19.50 16.66
C VAL A 34 -19.51 -18.35 15.65
N PHE A 35 -19.67 -17.11 16.12
CA PHE A 35 -19.50 -15.92 15.26
C PHE A 35 -18.10 -15.84 14.67
N GLU A 36 -17.07 -15.93 15.50
CA GLU A 36 -15.67 -15.88 15.06
C GLU A 36 -15.35 -17.02 14.08
N ALA A 37 -15.81 -18.25 14.37
CA ALA A 37 -15.67 -19.38 13.46
C ALA A 37 -16.38 -19.17 12.11
N ASN A 38 -17.53 -18.45 12.10
CA ASN A 38 -18.26 -18.11 10.88
C ASN A 38 -17.49 -17.09 10.03
N ILE A 39 -16.94 -16.05 10.65
CA ILE A 39 -16.11 -15.06 9.98
C ILE A 39 -14.82 -15.72 9.43
N ASP A 40 -14.17 -16.57 10.21
CA ASP A 40 -13.00 -17.33 9.75
C ASP A 40 -13.30 -18.24 8.56
N ALA A 41 -14.47 -18.92 8.57
CA ALA A 41 -14.89 -19.77 7.46
C ALA A 41 -15.13 -18.96 6.17
N ILE A 42 -15.67 -17.74 6.29
CA ILE A 42 -15.81 -16.81 5.16
C ILE A 42 -14.44 -16.39 4.64
N HIS A 43 -13.53 -15.98 5.52
CA HIS A 43 -12.17 -15.58 5.15
C HIS A 43 -11.37 -16.73 4.52
N GLY A 44 -11.54 -17.95 5.05
CA GLY A 44 -10.90 -19.15 4.53
C GLY A 44 -11.58 -19.75 3.29
N ARG A 45 -12.73 -19.18 2.87
CA ARG A 45 -13.58 -19.74 1.79
C ARG A 45 -13.95 -21.22 2.03
N ASP A 46 -14.04 -21.60 3.31
CA ASP A 46 -14.37 -22.96 3.73
C ASP A 46 -15.88 -23.16 3.80
N ARG A 47 -16.47 -23.60 2.68
CA ARG A 47 -17.92 -23.82 2.56
C ARG A 47 -18.43 -24.89 3.54
N ALA A 48 -17.69 -25.95 3.74
CA ALA A 48 -18.13 -27.02 4.61
C ALA A 48 -18.22 -26.55 6.06
N ARG A 49 -17.17 -25.86 6.54
CA ARG A 49 -17.13 -25.23 7.85
C ARG A 49 -18.21 -24.16 7.99
N TYR A 50 -18.36 -23.28 6.97
CA TYR A 50 -19.37 -22.24 6.95
C TYR A 50 -20.78 -22.81 7.16
N LEU A 51 -21.19 -23.77 6.34
CA LEU A 51 -22.51 -24.40 6.43
C LEU A 51 -22.72 -25.15 7.75
N SER A 52 -21.68 -25.78 8.30
CA SER A 52 -21.75 -26.50 9.57
C SER A 52 -22.10 -25.63 10.78
N LEU A 53 -21.91 -24.33 10.68
CA LEU A 53 -22.20 -23.36 11.75
C LEU A 53 -23.64 -22.91 11.77
N TYR A 54 -24.42 -23.18 10.71
CA TYR A 54 -25.83 -22.84 10.63
C TYR A 54 -26.75 -23.95 11.15
N LEU A 55 -27.93 -23.55 11.58
CA LEU A 55 -28.97 -24.48 12.08
C LEU A 55 -29.49 -25.35 10.92
N ASP A 56 -29.24 -26.64 10.99
CA ASP A 56 -29.80 -27.63 10.05
C ASP A 56 -31.27 -27.90 10.41
N SER A 57 -32.15 -27.03 9.94
CA SER A 57 -33.59 -27.05 10.25
C SER A 57 -34.38 -26.23 9.23
N PRO A 58 -35.67 -26.56 9.00
CA PRO A 58 -36.58 -25.68 8.28
C PRO A 58 -36.75 -24.31 8.91
N SER A 59 -36.38 -24.13 10.17
CA SER A 59 -36.47 -22.85 10.91
C SER A 59 -35.28 -21.92 10.69
N LEU A 60 -34.30 -22.30 9.88
CA LEU A 60 -33.20 -21.40 9.49
C LEU A 60 -33.75 -20.27 8.62
N ALA A 61 -33.36 -19.01 8.91
CA ALA A 61 -33.62 -17.86 8.06
C ALA A 61 -32.31 -17.11 7.74
N VAL A 62 -31.94 -17.04 6.48
CA VAL A 62 -30.79 -16.28 6.01
C VAL A 62 -31.24 -15.29 4.95
N ASN A 63 -30.98 -14.00 5.20
CA ASN A 63 -31.22 -12.93 4.24
C ASN A 63 -29.88 -12.23 3.94
N GLY A 64 -29.31 -12.50 2.79
CA GLY A 64 -28.01 -12.01 2.37
C GLY A 64 -28.04 -11.43 0.95
N PRO A 65 -26.88 -11.20 0.34
CA PRO A 65 -26.77 -10.67 -1.03
C PRO A 65 -27.51 -11.52 -2.08
N SER A 66 -27.60 -12.84 -1.86
CA SER A 66 -28.31 -13.79 -2.73
C SER A 66 -29.82 -13.83 -2.46
N GLY A 67 -30.34 -12.97 -1.58
CA GLY A 67 -31.76 -12.90 -1.18
C GLY A 67 -32.08 -13.73 0.06
N LEU A 68 -33.40 -13.91 0.30
CA LEU A 68 -33.93 -14.64 1.47
C LEU A 68 -33.97 -16.14 1.19
N ALA A 69 -33.30 -16.92 2.04
CA ALA A 69 -33.42 -18.38 2.11
C ALA A 69 -34.10 -18.78 3.40
N LEU A 70 -35.21 -19.52 3.30
CA LEU A 70 -35.90 -20.13 4.45
C LEU A 70 -35.65 -21.62 4.44
N GLY A 71 -35.15 -22.12 5.57
CA GLY A 71 -34.72 -23.52 5.74
C GLY A 71 -33.28 -23.78 5.30
N TYR A 72 -32.68 -24.79 5.93
CA TYR A 72 -31.28 -25.17 5.67
C TYR A 72 -31.06 -25.73 4.25
N ALA A 73 -31.96 -26.56 3.76
CA ALA A 73 -31.76 -27.20 2.46
C ALA A 73 -31.71 -26.19 1.29
N PRO A 74 -32.63 -25.20 1.17
CA PRO A 74 -32.51 -24.15 0.17
C PRO A 74 -31.25 -23.29 0.34
N PHE A 75 -30.88 -22.98 1.59
CA PHE A 75 -29.65 -22.23 1.89
C PHE A 75 -28.40 -22.99 1.45
N ALA A 76 -28.29 -24.27 1.81
CA ALA A 76 -27.14 -25.11 1.46
C ALA A 76 -27.08 -25.42 -0.06
N ALA A 77 -28.23 -25.40 -0.75
CA ALA A 77 -28.29 -25.64 -2.19
C ALA A 77 -27.94 -24.40 -3.03
N GLN A 78 -27.85 -23.22 -2.44
CA GLN A 78 -27.38 -22.02 -3.15
C GLN A 78 -26.01 -22.29 -3.72
N ARG A 79 -25.90 -22.27 -5.06
CA ARG A 79 -24.64 -22.48 -5.79
C ARG A 79 -23.78 -21.23 -5.83
N ASP A 80 -24.14 -20.21 -5.06
CA ASP A 80 -23.34 -19.01 -5.00
C ASP A 80 -21.98 -19.35 -4.38
N THR A 81 -20.99 -19.45 -5.25
CA THR A 81 -19.59 -19.68 -4.90
C THR A 81 -18.84 -18.36 -4.74
N THR A 82 -19.56 -17.25 -4.81
CA THR A 82 -18.96 -15.91 -4.72
C THR A 82 -18.76 -15.54 -3.26
N TRP A 83 -17.57 -15.90 -2.77
CA TRP A 83 -17.09 -15.36 -1.51
C TRP A 83 -16.79 -13.86 -1.68
N PRO A 84 -16.99 -13.06 -0.64
CA PRO A 84 -16.59 -11.66 -0.71
C PRO A 84 -15.09 -11.53 -0.92
N ASP A 85 -14.69 -10.49 -1.64
CA ASP A 85 -13.28 -10.15 -1.85
C ASP A 85 -12.63 -9.80 -0.51
N SER A 86 -13.37 -9.07 0.34
CA SER A 86 -13.02 -8.84 1.75
C SER A 86 -14.28 -8.73 2.61
N LEU A 87 -14.16 -9.13 3.89
CA LEU A 87 -15.19 -8.93 4.92
C LEU A 87 -14.53 -8.46 6.20
N MET A 88 -14.97 -7.34 6.72
CA MET A 88 -14.66 -6.86 8.06
C MET A 88 -15.93 -6.85 8.90
N ALA A 89 -15.86 -7.43 10.09
CA ALA A 89 -16.93 -7.40 11.08
C ALA A 89 -16.42 -6.66 12.33
N THR A 90 -17.12 -5.61 12.74
CA THR A 90 -16.77 -4.79 13.91
C THR A 90 -17.97 -4.67 14.83
N ASP A 91 -17.75 -4.18 16.04
CA ASP A 91 -18.77 -3.79 17.00
C ASP A 91 -19.77 -4.92 17.30
N LEU A 92 -19.24 -6.15 17.51
CA LEU A 92 -20.09 -7.28 17.87
C LEU A 92 -20.64 -7.11 19.29
N GLU A 93 -21.95 -6.91 19.36
CA GLU A 93 -22.75 -6.95 20.58
C GLU A 93 -23.49 -8.26 20.67
N LEU A 94 -23.47 -8.87 21.85
CA LEU A 94 -24.13 -10.14 22.13
C LEU A 94 -25.03 -10.00 23.37
N VAL A 95 -26.33 -10.23 23.18
CA VAL A 95 -27.34 -10.12 24.23
C VAL A 95 -27.97 -11.49 24.46
N PRO A 96 -27.76 -12.13 25.61
CA PRO A 96 -28.51 -13.35 25.99
C PRO A 96 -30.01 -13.03 26.10
N VAL A 97 -30.82 -13.64 25.26
CA VAL A 97 -32.27 -13.45 25.25
C VAL A 97 -32.95 -14.36 26.26
N ARG A 98 -32.47 -15.62 26.33
CA ARG A 98 -32.86 -16.66 27.30
C ARG A 98 -31.80 -17.75 27.31
N PRO A 99 -31.80 -18.66 28.29
CA PRO A 99 -30.87 -19.78 28.28
C PRO A 99 -30.86 -20.53 26.95
N GLY A 100 -29.69 -20.64 26.31
CA GLY A 100 -29.51 -21.30 25.03
C GLY A 100 -29.92 -20.46 23.80
N VAL A 101 -30.23 -19.16 23.95
CA VAL A 101 -30.53 -18.24 22.84
C VAL A 101 -29.83 -16.91 23.07
N VAL A 102 -28.98 -16.51 22.11
CA VAL A 102 -28.26 -15.23 22.12
C VAL A 102 -28.57 -14.48 20.83
N TYR A 103 -28.96 -13.23 20.95
CA TYR A 103 -29.04 -12.29 19.83
C TYR A 103 -27.68 -11.62 19.68
N GLY A 104 -27.24 -11.41 18.43
CA GLY A 104 -26.01 -10.71 18.11
C GLY A 104 -26.23 -9.70 16.99
N GLN A 105 -25.60 -8.56 17.12
CA GLN A 105 -25.54 -7.53 16.10
C GLN A 105 -24.09 -7.12 15.86
N TYR A 106 -23.71 -6.85 14.60
CA TYR A 106 -22.40 -6.32 14.27
C TYR A 106 -22.48 -5.46 13.03
N ARG A 107 -21.53 -4.55 12.88
CA ARG A 107 -21.34 -3.81 11.64
C ARG A 107 -20.46 -4.60 10.70
N TYR A 108 -20.78 -4.55 9.42
CA TYR A 108 -19.93 -5.15 8.40
C TYR A 108 -19.51 -4.14 7.35
N ARG A 109 -18.33 -4.37 6.83
CA ARG A 109 -17.83 -3.86 5.57
C ARG A 109 -17.51 -5.06 4.70
N VAL A 110 -18.16 -5.18 3.56
CA VAL A 110 -17.96 -6.25 2.60
C VAL A 110 -17.64 -5.66 1.24
N THR A 111 -16.59 -6.16 0.62
CA THR A 111 -16.29 -5.88 -0.78
C THR A 111 -16.58 -7.13 -1.57
N GLN A 112 -17.32 -7.00 -2.66
CA GLN A 112 -17.67 -8.08 -3.56
C GLN A 112 -17.65 -7.56 -5.00
N HIS A 113 -16.86 -8.22 -5.87
CA HIS A 113 -16.63 -7.77 -7.26
C HIS A 113 -16.18 -6.29 -7.35
N GLY A 114 -15.28 -5.88 -6.42
CA GLY A 114 -14.80 -4.51 -6.35
C GLY A 114 -15.79 -3.48 -5.81
N VAL A 115 -17.03 -3.87 -5.46
CA VAL A 115 -18.02 -2.97 -4.85
C VAL A 115 -18.05 -3.15 -3.35
N THR A 116 -17.74 -2.09 -2.62
CA THR A 116 -17.78 -2.07 -1.15
C THR A 116 -19.18 -1.69 -0.66
N THR A 117 -19.71 -2.49 0.26
CA THR A 117 -20.98 -2.24 0.95
C THR A 117 -20.73 -2.22 2.45
N LEU A 118 -21.25 -1.18 3.11
CA LEU A 118 -21.32 -1.08 4.57
C LEU A 118 -22.72 -1.46 5.03
N GLY A 119 -22.82 -1.97 6.24
CA GLY A 119 -24.14 -2.27 6.80
C GLY A 119 -24.07 -2.86 8.20
N THR A 120 -25.24 -3.25 8.67
CA THR A 120 -25.42 -3.97 9.94
C THR A 120 -25.93 -5.36 9.64
N SER A 121 -25.43 -6.33 10.38
CA SER A 121 -25.89 -7.72 10.29
C SER A 121 -26.32 -8.20 11.66
N GLU A 122 -27.43 -8.92 11.68
CA GLU A 122 -27.99 -9.53 12.89
C GLU A 122 -27.84 -11.04 12.84
N ARG A 123 -27.65 -11.64 14.01
CA ARG A 123 -27.55 -13.08 14.21
C ARG A 123 -28.41 -13.52 15.37
N LEU A 124 -29.10 -14.64 15.22
CA LEU A 124 -29.67 -15.36 16.36
C LEU A 124 -28.90 -16.66 16.50
N PHE A 125 -28.23 -16.84 17.65
CA PHE A 125 -27.52 -18.05 18.00
C PHE A 125 -28.40 -18.89 18.90
N VAL A 126 -28.45 -20.19 18.62
CA VAL A 126 -29.25 -21.14 19.41
C VAL A 126 -28.41 -22.35 19.81
N ARG A 127 -28.61 -22.81 21.04
CA ARG A 127 -28.00 -24.04 21.52
C ARG A 127 -28.81 -25.24 21.04
N THR A 128 -28.15 -26.21 20.44
CA THR A 128 -28.71 -27.46 19.97
C THR A 128 -28.00 -28.65 20.64
N ALA A 129 -28.49 -29.86 20.44
CA ALA A 129 -27.78 -31.06 20.85
C ALA A 129 -26.40 -31.21 20.14
N ARG A 130 -26.19 -30.57 19.01
CA ARG A 130 -24.95 -30.55 18.22
C ARG A 130 -24.12 -29.27 18.43
N GLY A 131 -24.29 -28.58 19.57
CA GLY A 131 -23.61 -27.33 19.90
C GLY A 131 -24.39 -26.11 19.43
N TRP A 132 -23.73 -24.93 19.53
CA TRP A 132 -24.33 -23.65 19.14
C TRP A 132 -24.35 -23.49 17.63
N LYS A 133 -25.45 -22.92 17.12
CA LYS A 133 -25.70 -22.71 15.68
C LYS A 133 -26.30 -21.33 15.42
N ILE A 134 -26.07 -20.81 14.23
CA ILE A 134 -26.73 -19.59 13.71
C ILE A 134 -28.11 -20.02 13.17
N ALA A 135 -29.18 -19.52 13.76
CA ALA A 135 -30.56 -19.79 13.34
C ALA A 135 -31.14 -18.68 12.46
N VAL A 136 -30.69 -17.44 12.67
CA VAL A 136 -31.05 -16.29 11.83
C VAL A 136 -29.76 -15.54 11.46
N SER A 137 -29.67 -15.13 10.22
CA SER A 137 -28.63 -14.26 9.71
C SER A 137 -29.23 -13.28 8.74
N THR A 138 -29.10 -11.99 9.04
CA THR A 138 -29.56 -10.93 8.15
C THR A 138 -28.43 -9.97 7.82
N ALA A 139 -28.53 -9.29 6.70
CA ALA A 139 -27.65 -8.21 6.32
C ALA A 139 -28.47 -7.04 5.80
N PHE A 140 -28.34 -5.90 6.46
CA PHE A 140 -28.99 -4.65 6.10
C PHE A 140 -27.92 -3.70 5.57
N PRO A 141 -27.81 -3.51 4.25
CA PRO A 141 -26.91 -2.50 3.69
C PRO A 141 -27.27 -1.12 4.24
N ALA A 142 -26.29 -0.38 4.69
CA ALA A 142 -26.49 1.03 4.98
C ALA A 142 -26.94 1.75 3.70
N PRO A 143 -27.81 2.76 3.79
CA PRO A 143 -28.10 3.61 2.65
C PRO A 143 -26.78 4.11 2.06
N ARG A 144 -26.64 4.10 0.74
CA ARG A 144 -25.44 4.61 0.07
C ARG A 144 -25.32 6.10 0.38
N GLY A 145 -24.65 6.42 1.50
CA GLY A 145 -24.23 7.77 1.83
C GLY A 145 -22.88 8.04 1.18
N THR A 146 -22.64 9.30 0.86
CA THR A 146 -21.41 9.74 0.21
C THR A 146 -20.16 9.63 1.11
N HIS A 147 -20.32 9.34 2.41
CA HIS A 147 -19.22 9.26 3.38
C HIS A 147 -19.39 8.09 4.35
N PRO A 148 -18.27 7.46 4.80
CA PRO A 148 -18.28 6.46 5.87
C PRO A 148 -18.88 7.00 7.17
N ALA A 149 -19.46 6.10 7.98
CA ALA A 149 -19.99 6.49 9.29
C ALA A 149 -18.89 7.12 10.17
N PRO A 150 -19.25 8.12 11.00
CA PRO A 150 -18.31 8.69 11.96
C PRO A 150 -17.77 7.62 12.91
N VAL A 151 -16.46 7.68 13.22
CA VAL A 151 -15.78 6.72 14.11
C VAL A 151 -14.68 7.39 14.90
N ALA A 152 -14.48 6.94 16.14
CA ALA A 152 -13.32 7.30 16.94
C ALA A 152 -12.36 6.10 17.06
N LEU A 153 -11.08 6.30 16.75
CA LEU A 153 -10.01 5.34 16.99
C LEU A 153 -9.33 5.74 18.31
N VAL A 154 -9.24 4.83 19.27
CA VAL A 154 -8.86 5.21 20.64
C VAL A 154 -7.85 4.25 21.25
N GLY A 155 -6.93 4.78 22.08
CA GLY A 155 -6.02 3.97 22.89
C GLY A 155 -4.70 3.62 22.20
N ALA A 156 -4.54 3.92 20.91
CA ALA A 156 -3.29 3.72 20.20
C ALA A 156 -2.23 4.77 20.55
N THR A 157 -0.98 4.50 20.21
CA THR A 157 0.06 5.53 20.10
C THR A 157 -0.03 6.19 18.73
N LEU A 158 -0.15 7.51 18.68
CA LEU A 158 -0.31 8.31 17.48
C LEU A 158 1.02 8.92 17.05
N VAL A 159 1.41 8.70 15.79
CA VAL A 159 2.41 9.49 15.06
C VAL A 159 1.64 10.29 14.01
N ASP A 160 1.56 11.60 14.17
CA ASP A 160 0.68 12.44 13.35
C ASP A 160 1.23 12.82 11.96
N GLY A 161 2.49 12.45 11.67
CA GLY A 161 3.18 12.76 10.43
C GLY A 161 3.83 14.14 10.37
N THR A 162 3.73 14.95 11.44
CA THR A 162 4.38 16.27 11.50
C THR A 162 5.86 16.20 11.83
N GLY A 163 6.33 15.09 12.39
CA GLY A 163 7.64 14.91 12.99
C GLY A 163 7.66 15.19 14.50
N ALA A 164 6.51 15.49 15.10
CA ALA A 164 6.36 15.62 16.54
C ALA A 164 6.52 14.27 17.25
N PRO A 165 6.88 14.27 18.56
CA PRO A 165 6.95 13.03 19.34
C PRO A 165 5.61 12.27 19.35
N PRO A 166 5.64 10.92 19.39
CA PRO A 166 4.44 10.09 19.45
C PRO A 166 3.56 10.42 20.68
N VAL A 167 2.24 10.39 20.51
CA VAL A 167 1.26 10.64 21.56
C VAL A 167 0.65 9.30 22.01
N ALA A 168 0.95 8.88 23.24
CA ALA A 168 0.38 7.66 23.82
C ALA A 168 -1.10 7.85 24.21
N ASP A 169 -1.88 6.76 24.22
CA ASP A 169 -3.32 6.73 24.54
C ASP A 169 -4.10 7.82 23.78
N ALA A 170 -3.84 7.93 22.50
CA ALA A 170 -4.43 8.94 21.64
C ALA A 170 -5.87 8.63 21.25
N ALA A 171 -6.55 9.65 20.74
CA ALA A 171 -7.80 9.54 20.00
C ALA A 171 -7.67 10.18 18.62
N VAL A 172 -8.27 9.55 17.61
CA VAL A 172 -8.48 10.12 16.28
C VAL A 172 -9.98 10.03 16.00
N VAL A 173 -10.63 11.17 15.84
CA VAL A 173 -12.07 11.26 15.54
C VAL A 173 -12.24 11.58 14.06
N VAL A 174 -12.99 10.74 13.37
CA VAL A 174 -13.26 10.86 11.93
C VAL A 174 -14.74 11.16 11.71
N ARG A 175 -15.02 12.15 10.87
CA ARG A 175 -16.37 12.50 10.40
C ARG A 175 -16.30 12.91 8.94
N ASP A 176 -17.30 12.50 8.17
CA ASP A 176 -17.43 12.85 6.75
C ASP A 176 -16.16 12.62 5.94
N GLY A 177 -15.46 11.51 6.23
CA GLY A 177 -14.22 11.14 5.58
C GLY A 177 -13.00 11.99 5.97
N ARG A 178 -13.13 12.86 6.99
CA ARG A 178 -12.06 13.77 7.42
C ARG A 178 -11.73 13.62 8.91
N ILE A 179 -10.51 14.01 9.25
CA ILE A 179 -10.06 14.10 10.64
C ILE A 179 -10.78 15.29 11.31
N ALA A 180 -11.64 15.00 12.26
CA ALA A 180 -12.28 16.03 13.09
C ALA A 180 -11.35 16.50 14.21
N CYS A 181 -10.59 15.59 14.83
CA CYS A 181 -9.44 15.85 15.69
C CYS A 181 -8.54 14.63 15.79
N ALA A 182 -7.26 14.83 16.14
CA ALA A 182 -6.31 13.78 16.49
C ALA A 182 -5.37 14.30 17.60
N GLY A 183 -4.99 13.45 18.56
CA GLY A 183 -4.10 13.82 19.66
C GLY A 183 -4.40 13.07 20.95
N SER A 184 -3.95 13.62 22.09
CA SER A 184 -4.26 13.03 23.38
C SER A 184 -5.77 13.01 23.65
N ARG A 185 -6.24 12.12 24.55
CA ARG A 185 -7.67 12.07 24.95
C ARG A 185 -8.21 13.41 25.44
N ALA A 186 -7.35 14.23 26.06
CA ALA A 186 -7.73 15.55 26.54
C ALA A 186 -7.90 16.57 25.38
N ALA A 187 -7.00 16.51 24.39
CA ALA A 187 -7.05 17.39 23.22
C ALA A 187 -8.10 16.95 22.18
N CYS A 188 -8.42 15.66 22.14
CA CYS A 188 -9.39 15.07 21.22
C CYS A 188 -10.41 14.21 21.98
N PRO A 189 -11.37 14.82 22.71
CA PRO A 189 -12.41 14.07 23.41
C PRO A 189 -13.33 13.37 22.42
N VAL A 190 -13.64 12.11 22.69
CA VAL A 190 -14.59 11.34 21.88
C VAL A 190 -16.01 11.82 22.18
N PRO A 191 -16.77 12.24 21.18
CA PRO A 191 -18.16 12.67 21.37
C PRO A 191 -19.04 11.56 21.96
N ALA A 192 -19.96 11.92 22.87
CA ALA A 192 -20.88 10.98 23.47
C ALA A 192 -21.72 10.27 22.39
N GLY A 193 -21.85 8.95 22.52
CA GLY A 193 -22.62 8.13 21.57
C GLY A 193 -21.91 7.85 20.24
N MET A 194 -20.65 8.27 20.06
CA MET A 194 -19.87 7.92 18.87
C MET A 194 -19.28 6.52 19.02
N ASP A 195 -19.34 5.75 17.96
CA ASP A 195 -18.66 4.46 17.91
C ASP A 195 -17.15 4.63 18.10
N ALA A 196 -16.57 3.87 19.00
CA ALA A 196 -15.18 3.93 19.35
C ALA A 196 -14.50 2.56 19.16
N MET A 197 -13.48 2.51 18.33
CA MET A 197 -12.65 1.33 18.12
C MET A 197 -11.45 1.39 19.06
N ASN A 198 -11.33 0.41 19.97
CA ASN A 198 -10.20 0.32 20.89
C ASN A 198 -8.97 -0.28 20.18
N LEU A 199 -7.92 0.51 20.09
CA LEU A 199 -6.64 0.17 19.45
C LEU A 199 -5.47 0.16 20.44
N ARG A 200 -5.73 -0.11 21.72
CA ARG A 200 -4.68 -0.19 22.74
C ARG A 200 -3.58 -1.16 22.34
N GLY A 201 -2.33 -0.74 22.50
CA GLY A 201 -1.15 -1.51 22.12
C GLY A 201 -0.81 -1.45 20.62
N ARG A 202 -1.52 -0.62 19.84
CA ARG A 202 -1.27 -0.38 18.43
C ARG A 202 -0.76 1.03 18.17
N TRP A 203 -0.34 1.25 16.94
CA TRP A 203 0.17 2.52 16.46
C TRP A 203 -0.70 3.04 15.32
N ILE A 204 -0.91 4.34 15.27
CA ILE A 204 -1.58 5.01 14.16
C ILE A 204 -0.58 5.96 13.52
N ILE A 205 -0.42 5.86 12.20
CA ILE A 205 0.36 6.77 11.38
C ILE A 205 -0.52 7.32 10.25
N PRO A 206 -0.17 8.43 9.57
CA PRO A 206 -0.82 8.80 8.32
C PRO A 206 -0.67 7.69 7.28
N GLY A 207 -1.58 7.65 6.31
CA GLY A 207 -1.42 6.79 5.16
C GLY A 207 -0.10 7.05 4.44
N LEU A 208 0.60 5.98 4.06
CA LEU A 208 1.86 6.09 3.32
C LEU A 208 1.59 6.66 1.93
N ILE A 209 2.58 7.37 1.39
CA ILE A 209 2.55 7.99 0.07
C ILE A 209 3.78 7.56 -0.72
N ASP A 210 3.56 6.91 -1.86
CA ASP A 210 4.62 6.60 -2.82
C ASP A 210 4.66 7.70 -3.89
N ALA A 211 5.65 8.57 -3.81
CA ALA A 211 5.75 9.74 -4.68
C ALA A 211 6.34 9.45 -6.07
N HIS A 212 6.59 8.19 -6.41
CA HIS A 212 7.12 7.80 -7.72
C HIS A 212 6.73 6.37 -8.09
N VAL A 213 5.73 6.24 -8.95
CA VAL A 213 5.27 4.94 -9.47
C VAL A 213 4.95 5.02 -10.96
N HIS A 214 4.76 3.86 -11.60
CA HIS A 214 4.40 3.72 -13.02
C HIS A 214 3.32 2.65 -13.22
N PHE A 215 2.06 3.05 -13.36
CA PHE A 215 0.96 2.12 -13.65
C PHE A 215 1.01 1.52 -15.05
N ALA A 216 1.75 2.15 -15.97
CA ALA A 216 2.00 1.63 -17.31
C ALA A 216 3.04 0.49 -17.35
N GLN A 217 3.48 0.01 -16.20
CA GLN A 217 4.47 -1.06 -16.04
C GLN A 217 3.98 -2.09 -15.02
N THR A 218 4.47 -3.34 -15.15
CA THR A 218 3.92 -4.49 -14.42
C THR A 218 4.61 -4.80 -13.08
N GLY A 219 5.79 -4.27 -12.82
CA GLY A 219 6.71 -4.78 -11.79
C GLY A 219 7.52 -6.00 -12.25
N TRP A 220 7.41 -6.36 -13.53
CA TRP A 220 8.16 -7.45 -14.17
C TRP A 220 8.76 -6.98 -15.51
N VAL A 221 9.65 -7.78 -16.06
CA VAL A 221 10.36 -7.45 -17.32
C VAL A 221 9.45 -7.38 -18.55
N ASP A 222 8.25 -7.95 -18.52
CA ASP A 222 7.26 -7.83 -19.61
C ASP A 222 6.69 -6.41 -19.77
N GLY A 223 6.73 -5.61 -18.71
CA GLY A 223 6.40 -4.17 -18.76
C GLY A 223 7.56 -3.29 -19.25
N ARG A 224 8.77 -3.84 -19.34
CA ARG A 224 10.01 -3.14 -19.72
C ARG A 224 10.82 -3.97 -20.74
N PRO A 225 10.30 -4.14 -21.98
CA PRO A 225 10.99 -4.89 -23.03
C PRO A 225 12.33 -4.27 -23.44
N ASP A 226 12.60 -3.03 -23.06
CA ASP A 226 13.89 -2.37 -23.23
C ASP A 226 14.96 -2.86 -22.23
N ALA A 227 14.53 -3.33 -21.05
CA ALA A 227 15.43 -3.95 -20.08
C ALA A 227 15.75 -5.40 -20.44
N LEU A 228 14.74 -6.17 -20.84
CA LEU A 228 14.86 -7.54 -21.35
C LEU A 228 13.71 -7.83 -22.31
N ASP A 229 14.02 -8.09 -23.57
CA ASP A 229 13.00 -8.32 -24.58
C ASP A 229 12.38 -9.72 -24.47
N LEU A 230 11.20 -9.78 -23.89
CA LEU A 230 10.37 -10.99 -23.80
C LEU A 230 9.09 -10.91 -24.62
N ARG A 231 9.02 -10.02 -25.63
CA ARG A 231 7.80 -9.81 -26.44
C ARG A 231 7.33 -11.06 -27.20
N ALA A 232 8.24 -11.98 -27.50
CA ALA A 232 7.86 -13.27 -28.09
C ALA A 232 6.97 -14.11 -27.15
N ARG A 233 7.18 -13.99 -25.83
CA ARG A 233 6.39 -14.69 -24.79
C ARG A 233 5.24 -13.81 -24.26
N TYR A 234 5.48 -12.52 -24.12
CA TYR A 234 4.56 -11.52 -23.59
C TYR A 234 4.43 -10.38 -24.61
N PRO A 235 3.52 -10.46 -25.60
CA PRO A 235 3.32 -9.37 -26.56
C PRO A 235 3.01 -8.06 -25.85
N TYR A 236 3.82 -7.03 -26.08
CA TYR A 236 3.83 -5.79 -25.29
C TYR A 236 2.49 -5.04 -25.38
N GLU A 237 1.85 -5.05 -26.53
CA GLU A 237 0.54 -4.43 -26.74
C GLU A 237 -0.54 -5.07 -25.85
N ARG A 238 -0.46 -6.39 -25.63
CA ARG A 238 -1.38 -7.10 -24.72
C ARG A 238 -1.08 -6.78 -23.26
N VAL A 239 0.19 -6.63 -22.91
CA VAL A 239 0.60 -6.25 -21.55
C VAL A 239 0.06 -4.86 -21.23
N VAL A 240 0.23 -3.88 -22.11
CA VAL A 240 -0.27 -2.51 -21.91
C VAL A 240 -1.79 -2.48 -21.85
N ALA A 241 -2.49 -3.19 -22.77
CA ALA A 241 -3.94 -3.27 -22.75
C ALA A 241 -4.50 -3.89 -21.46
N ASP A 242 -3.82 -4.89 -20.89
CA ASP A 242 -4.20 -5.50 -19.60
C ASP A 242 -3.97 -4.53 -18.43
N LEU A 243 -2.90 -3.74 -18.46
CA LEU A 243 -2.63 -2.70 -17.45
C LEU A 243 -3.70 -1.60 -17.46
N GLU A 244 -4.12 -1.14 -18.64
CA GLU A 244 -5.19 -0.16 -18.79
C GLU A 244 -6.56 -0.69 -18.35
N ALA A 245 -6.87 -1.93 -18.69
CA ALA A 245 -8.14 -2.57 -18.34
C ALA A 245 -8.27 -2.84 -16.84
N HIS A 246 -7.18 -3.25 -16.17
CA HIS A 246 -7.18 -3.78 -14.80
C HIS A 246 -6.19 -3.09 -13.84
N PRO A 247 -6.17 -1.75 -13.72
CA PRO A 247 -5.30 -1.05 -12.77
C PRO A 247 -5.71 -1.29 -11.31
N ASP A 248 -6.95 -1.68 -11.05
CA ASP A 248 -7.51 -1.96 -9.73
C ASP A 248 -6.72 -3.05 -8.97
N ARG A 249 -6.09 -3.99 -9.66
CA ARG A 249 -5.20 -4.97 -9.02
C ARG A 249 -4.04 -4.29 -8.28
N PHE A 250 -3.43 -3.23 -8.86
CA PHE A 250 -2.38 -2.47 -8.21
C PHE A 250 -2.92 -1.49 -7.17
N PHE A 251 -4.10 -0.93 -7.36
CA PHE A 251 -4.75 -0.13 -6.32
C PHE A 251 -4.85 -0.92 -5.01
N ARG A 252 -5.31 -2.17 -5.10
CA ARG A 252 -5.41 -3.06 -3.93
C ARG A 252 -4.06 -3.39 -3.31
N THR A 253 -2.98 -3.55 -4.10
CA THR A 253 -1.64 -3.81 -3.54
C THR A 253 -1.16 -2.63 -2.72
N TYR A 254 -1.39 -1.41 -3.19
CA TYR A 254 -1.04 -0.19 -2.46
C TYR A 254 -1.80 -0.08 -1.14
N VAL A 255 -3.12 -0.14 -1.18
CA VAL A 255 -3.94 -0.04 0.04
C VAL A 255 -3.62 -1.20 1.00
N CYS A 256 -3.44 -2.43 0.50
CA CYS A 256 -2.99 -3.57 1.32
C CYS A 256 -1.66 -3.28 2.03
N SER A 257 -0.75 -2.54 1.38
CA SER A 257 0.55 -2.17 1.92
C SER A 257 0.53 -0.88 2.77
N GLY A 258 -0.64 -0.35 3.10
CA GLY A 258 -0.76 0.89 3.87
C GLY A 258 -0.52 2.17 3.06
N VAL A 259 -0.39 2.08 1.75
CA VAL A 259 -0.20 3.23 0.86
C VAL A 259 -1.57 3.78 0.44
N THR A 260 -1.88 5.00 0.85
CA THR A 260 -3.17 5.65 0.58
C THR A 260 -3.10 6.69 -0.53
N ALA A 261 -1.90 7.04 -1.00
CA ALA A 261 -1.73 7.93 -2.15
C ALA A 261 -0.47 7.56 -2.94
N VAL A 262 -0.52 7.76 -4.26
CA VAL A 262 0.60 7.49 -5.17
C VAL A 262 0.70 8.56 -6.26
N PHE A 263 1.92 8.81 -6.74
CA PHE A 263 2.16 9.66 -7.89
C PHE A 263 2.68 8.83 -9.08
N ASP A 264 1.83 8.63 -10.08
CA ASP A 264 2.25 8.11 -11.39
C ASP A 264 3.02 9.21 -12.14
N VAL A 265 4.33 9.10 -12.18
CA VAL A 265 5.20 10.13 -12.75
C VAL A 265 5.59 9.84 -14.20
N GLY A 266 4.88 8.95 -14.86
CA GLY A 266 5.03 8.75 -16.29
C GLY A 266 4.46 7.43 -16.79
N GLY A 267 3.71 7.52 -17.87
CA GLY A 267 3.06 6.40 -18.53
C GLY A 267 2.37 6.79 -19.82
N TYR A 268 1.43 6.00 -20.28
CA TYR A 268 0.56 6.33 -21.41
C TYR A 268 -0.49 7.38 -21.02
N ALA A 269 -1.14 8.01 -22.00
CA ALA A 269 -2.14 9.04 -21.76
C ALA A 269 -3.35 8.55 -20.94
N TRP A 270 -3.70 7.26 -21.01
CA TRP A 270 -4.78 6.69 -20.21
C TRP A 270 -4.52 6.77 -18.69
N THR A 271 -3.25 6.89 -18.24
CA THR A 271 -2.93 7.00 -16.80
C THR A 271 -3.55 8.24 -16.15
N TRP A 272 -3.82 9.32 -16.91
CA TRP A 272 -4.58 10.48 -16.40
C TRP A 272 -5.99 10.11 -15.94
N GLY A 273 -6.61 9.08 -16.57
CA GLY A 273 -7.94 8.58 -16.21
C GLY A 273 -7.97 7.84 -14.87
N LEU A 274 -6.82 7.35 -14.39
CA LEU A 274 -6.72 6.62 -13.13
C LEU A 274 -7.14 7.44 -11.92
N ARG A 275 -6.94 8.76 -11.94
CA ARG A 275 -7.38 9.68 -10.89
C ARG A 275 -8.86 9.53 -10.58
N GLY A 276 -9.72 9.64 -11.61
CA GLY A 276 -11.17 9.50 -11.45
C GLY A 276 -11.60 8.09 -11.03
N ARG A 277 -10.94 7.05 -11.58
CA ARG A 277 -11.20 5.65 -11.19
C ARG A 277 -10.85 5.41 -9.72
N ALA A 278 -9.69 5.89 -9.28
CA ALA A 278 -9.21 5.72 -7.91
C ALA A 278 -10.06 6.52 -6.90
N GLU A 279 -10.47 7.75 -7.21
CA GLU A 279 -11.32 8.53 -6.30
C GLU A 279 -12.73 7.94 -6.15
N ALA A 280 -13.22 7.19 -7.12
CA ALA A 280 -14.49 6.49 -7.05
C ALA A 280 -14.44 5.18 -6.23
N ASP A 281 -13.24 4.70 -5.86
CA ASP A 281 -13.01 3.45 -5.16
C ASP A 281 -12.27 3.68 -3.84
N LEU A 282 -12.91 3.40 -2.70
CA LEU A 282 -12.30 3.52 -1.38
C LEU A 282 -11.24 2.43 -1.09
N GLU A 283 -11.09 1.44 -1.95
CA GLU A 283 -10.01 0.45 -1.91
C GLU A 283 -8.84 0.79 -2.85
N ALA A 284 -8.89 1.98 -3.47
CA ALA A 284 -7.80 2.54 -4.26
C ALA A 284 -7.05 3.63 -3.48
N PRO A 285 -5.74 3.84 -3.72
CA PRO A 285 -5.05 5.03 -3.22
C PRO A 285 -5.53 6.27 -3.98
N HIS A 286 -5.33 7.47 -3.44
CA HIS A 286 -5.38 8.69 -4.24
C HIS A 286 -4.29 8.64 -5.31
N VAL A 287 -4.62 9.01 -6.53
CA VAL A 287 -3.66 9.00 -7.66
C VAL A 287 -3.46 10.42 -8.18
N ALA A 288 -2.20 10.85 -8.27
CA ALA A 288 -1.77 11.94 -9.15
C ALA A 288 -1.08 11.32 -10.37
N ALA A 289 -1.16 11.97 -11.55
CA ALA A 289 -0.61 11.44 -12.79
C ALA A 289 0.02 12.51 -13.68
N ALA A 290 1.26 12.27 -14.10
CA ALA A 290 1.98 13.12 -15.05
C ALA A 290 1.66 12.79 -16.52
N GLY A 291 1.16 11.57 -16.81
CA GLY A 291 0.96 11.11 -18.18
C GLY A 291 2.27 10.82 -18.93
N PRO A 292 2.32 10.94 -20.26
CA PRO A 292 3.53 10.64 -21.04
C PRO A 292 4.73 11.47 -20.61
N LEU A 293 5.92 10.82 -20.46
CA LEU A 293 7.11 11.58 -20.10
C LEU A 293 7.71 12.29 -21.33
N LEU A 294 8.17 13.51 -21.14
CA LEU A 294 9.03 14.18 -22.10
C LEU A 294 10.45 13.61 -21.99
N SER A 295 11.10 13.31 -23.09
CA SER A 295 12.42 12.70 -23.09
C SER A 295 13.42 13.44 -23.97
N THR A 296 14.66 13.55 -23.48
CA THR A 296 15.79 14.09 -24.23
C THR A 296 16.38 13.09 -25.22
N VAL A 297 15.93 11.83 -25.19
CA VAL A 297 16.34 10.78 -26.13
C VAL A 297 15.12 10.12 -26.75
N ASP A 298 15.22 9.79 -28.03
CA ASP A 298 14.20 8.95 -28.67
C ASP A 298 14.30 7.52 -28.13
N HIS A 299 13.15 6.92 -27.88
CA HIS A 299 13.07 5.60 -27.30
C HIS A 299 12.01 4.74 -27.98
N TRP A 300 12.35 3.49 -28.27
CA TRP A 300 11.50 2.58 -29.04
C TRP A 300 10.36 1.94 -28.21
N ILE A 301 10.38 2.03 -26.87
CA ILE A 301 9.39 1.41 -25.98
C ILE A 301 8.05 2.20 -26.01
N ASN A 302 7.44 2.26 -27.14
CA ASN A 302 6.14 2.88 -27.36
C ASN A 302 5.23 1.92 -28.13
N LEU A 303 3.91 2.11 -28.01
CA LEU A 303 2.95 1.47 -28.92
C LEU A 303 2.96 2.20 -30.28
N PRO A 304 2.51 1.55 -31.37
CA PRO A 304 2.45 2.20 -32.68
C PRO A 304 1.64 3.50 -32.67
N ASP A 305 0.47 3.47 -32.02
CA ASP A 305 -0.50 4.55 -32.04
C ASP A 305 -0.50 5.42 -30.77
N GLU A 306 0.23 5.01 -29.73
CA GLU A 306 0.28 5.72 -28.46
C GLU A 306 1.68 5.72 -27.84
N LYS A 307 2.10 6.86 -27.31
CA LYS A 307 3.44 7.02 -26.74
C LYS A 307 3.37 7.30 -25.24
N GLN A 308 4.16 6.54 -24.49
CA GLN A 308 4.46 6.86 -23.09
C GLN A 308 5.71 7.73 -22.94
N ILE A 309 6.61 7.72 -23.94
CA ILE A 309 7.85 8.50 -23.97
C ILE A 309 7.83 9.37 -25.22
N LEU A 310 7.75 10.70 -25.00
CA LEU A 310 7.71 11.70 -26.06
C LEU A 310 9.10 12.30 -26.21
N TYR A 311 9.79 12.00 -27.30
CA TYR A 311 11.04 12.67 -27.63
C TYR A 311 10.79 14.15 -27.94
N VAL A 312 11.50 15.02 -27.25
CA VAL A 312 11.48 16.47 -27.46
C VAL A 312 12.88 16.94 -27.79
N GLY A 313 13.15 17.19 -29.07
CA GLY A 313 14.48 17.56 -29.57
C GLY A 313 14.72 19.06 -29.71
N THR A 314 13.72 19.91 -29.43
CA THR A 314 13.81 21.36 -29.55
C THR A 314 13.04 22.09 -28.47
N ASP A 315 13.38 23.36 -28.17
CA ASP A 315 12.63 24.25 -27.28
C ASP A 315 11.13 24.29 -27.66
N SER A 316 10.83 24.54 -28.92
CA SER A 316 9.45 24.64 -29.40
C SER A 316 8.68 23.32 -29.16
N ALA A 317 9.29 22.18 -29.44
CA ALA A 317 8.66 20.86 -29.20
C ALA A 317 8.38 20.62 -27.71
N ALA A 318 9.33 20.99 -26.84
CA ALA A 318 9.15 20.88 -25.39
C ALA A 318 7.97 21.72 -24.90
N ARG A 319 7.91 23.02 -25.31
CA ARG A 319 6.80 23.93 -24.94
C ARG A 319 5.43 23.44 -25.47
N VAL A 320 5.39 22.93 -26.71
CA VAL A 320 4.16 22.36 -27.29
C VAL A 320 3.69 21.13 -26.48
N ALA A 321 4.60 20.22 -26.13
CA ALA A 321 4.30 19.06 -25.34
C ALA A 321 3.77 19.42 -23.94
N VAL A 322 4.42 20.37 -23.26
CA VAL A 322 3.95 20.87 -21.95
C VAL A 322 2.54 21.44 -22.05
N ARG A 323 2.25 22.30 -23.03
CA ARG A 323 0.90 22.83 -23.24
C ARG A 323 -0.14 21.76 -23.48
N ALA A 324 0.20 20.73 -24.24
CA ALA A 324 -0.70 19.59 -24.49
C ALA A 324 -0.99 18.78 -23.22
N HIS A 325 -0.02 18.62 -22.32
CA HIS A 325 -0.20 17.98 -21.01
C HIS A 325 -1.12 18.80 -20.11
N VAL A 326 -0.85 20.10 -20.00
CA VAL A 326 -1.66 21.02 -19.18
C VAL A 326 -3.09 21.09 -19.67
N ALA A 327 -3.32 21.11 -20.99
CA ALA A 327 -4.66 21.09 -21.57
C ALA A 327 -5.46 19.81 -21.23
N ARG A 328 -4.78 18.72 -20.85
CA ARG A 328 -5.38 17.46 -20.38
C ARG A 328 -5.45 17.37 -18.85
N GLY A 329 -5.08 18.43 -18.15
CA GLY A 329 -5.14 18.52 -16.70
C GLY A 329 -4.11 17.65 -15.99
N THR A 330 -2.87 17.59 -16.51
CA THR A 330 -1.78 16.87 -15.82
C THR A 330 -1.50 17.46 -14.43
N ASP A 331 -1.09 16.62 -13.47
CA ASP A 331 -0.69 17.07 -12.14
C ASP A 331 0.75 17.59 -12.10
N ALA A 332 1.60 17.16 -13.05
CA ALA A 332 2.95 17.66 -13.25
C ALA A 332 3.45 17.30 -14.65
N VAL A 333 4.55 17.96 -15.07
CA VAL A 333 5.31 17.59 -16.27
C VAL A 333 6.53 16.78 -15.82
N LYS A 334 6.70 15.56 -16.34
CA LYS A 334 7.88 14.73 -16.10
C LYS A 334 8.83 14.81 -17.29
N VAL A 335 10.09 15.10 -17.02
CA VAL A 335 11.18 15.04 -18.00
C VAL A 335 12.11 13.87 -17.66
N TRP A 336 12.33 12.98 -18.60
CA TRP A 336 13.36 11.94 -18.56
C TRP A 336 14.64 12.52 -19.17
N TYR A 337 15.47 13.10 -18.32
CA TYR A 337 16.70 13.80 -18.70
C TYR A 337 17.84 12.80 -18.81
N ILE A 338 18.07 12.26 -19.99
CA ILE A 338 19.10 11.27 -20.27
C ILE A 338 20.22 11.92 -21.06
N VAL A 339 21.44 11.81 -20.54
CA VAL A 339 22.66 12.28 -21.19
C VAL A 339 23.45 11.08 -21.69
N ARG A 340 23.46 10.87 -23.01
CA ARG A 340 24.26 9.82 -23.64
C ARG A 340 25.70 10.29 -23.91
N PRO A 341 26.70 9.40 -23.95
CA PRO A 341 28.03 9.77 -24.42
C PRO A 341 27.99 10.45 -25.79
N GLY A 342 28.62 11.62 -25.91
CA GLY A 342 28.65 12.42 -27.15
C GLY A 342 27.40 13.25 -27.43
N ALA A 343 26.43 13.33 -26.49
CA ALA A 343 25.26 14.18 -26.66
C ALA A 343 25.63 15.66 -26.67
N ASP A 344 24.88 16.45 -27.49
CA ASP A 344 24.94 17.91 -27.44
C ASP A 344 24.29 18.41 -26.14
N THR A 345 25.09 18.65 -25.13
CA THR A 345 24.62 19.12 -23.83
C THR A 345 24.00 20.51 -23.87
N ALA A 346 24.36 21.36 -24.82
CA ALA A 346 23.76 22.68 -24.99
C ALA A 346 22.31 22.57 -25.49
N GLN A 347 22.08 21.65 -26.44
CA GLN A 347 20.73 21.36 -26.92
C GLN A 347 19.88 20.74 -25.82
N LEU A 348 20.41 19.75 -25.08
CA LEU A 348 19.69 19.11 -23.98
C LEU A 348 19.24 20.13 -22.93
N LYS A 349 20.14 21.04 -22.52
CA LYS A 349 19.80 22.17 -21.62
C LYS A 349 18.65 23.00 -22.17
N THR A 350 18.75 23.41 -23.42
CA THR A 350 17.71 24.23 -24.05
C THR A 350 16.33 23.60 -23.96
N VAL A 351 16.24 22.28 -24.19
CA VAL A 351 14.99 21.52 -24.15
C VAL A 351 14.44 21.43 -22.73
N VAL A 352 15.28 21.07 -21.74
CA VAL A 352 14.85 20.90 -20.36
C VAL A 352 14.45 22.20 -19.71
N HIS A 353 15.22 23.28 -19.97
CA HIS A 353 14.86 24.64 -19.52
C HIS A 353 13.55 25.15 -20.15
N ALA A 354 13.35 24.90 -21.46
CA ALA A 354 12.08 25.24 -22.11
C ALA A 354 10.87 24.51 -21.52
N ALA A 355 11.04 23.23 -21.15
CA ALA A 355 9.99 22.46 -20.48
C ALA A 355 9.68 23.05 -19.10
N GLY A 356 10.71 23.39 -18.30
CA GLY A 356 10.55 24.00 -16.98
C GLY A 356 9.88 25.37 -17.02
N ASP A 357 10.39 26.27 -17.87
CA ASP A 357 9.80 27.59 -18.05
C ASP A 357 8.32 27.51 -18.41
N GLU A 358 7.96 26.66 -19.38
CA GLU A 358 6.59 26.53 -19.83
C GLU A 358 5.69 25.89 -18.79
N ALA A 359 6.17 24.88 -18.05
CA ALA A 359 5.45 24.27 -16.96
C ALA A 359 5.11 25.30 -15.87
N HIS A 360 6.10 26.06 -15.41
CA HIS A 360 5.90 27.08 -14.39
C HIS A 360 5.01 28.24 -14.88
N ARG A 361 5.18 28.66 -16.13
CA ARG A 361 4.29 29.68 -16.73
C ARG A 361 2.84 29.27 -16.73
N LEU A 362 2.57 27.94 -16.79
CA LEU A 362 1.22 27.37 -16.79
C LEU A 362 0.79 26.85 -15.38
N GLY A 363 1.61 27.08 -14.36
CA GLY A 363 1.29 26.77 -12.97
C GLY A 363 1.35 25.28 -12.62
N VAL A 364 2.11 24.46 -13.38
CA VAL A 364 2.33 23.05 -13.10
C VAL A 364 3.78 22.77 -12.71
N ARG A 365 4.00 21.75 -11.88
CA ARG A 365 5.32 21.35 -11.40
C ARG A 365 6.16 20.67 -12.46
N LEU A 366 7.47 20.83 -12.36
CA LEU A 366 8.46 20.11 -13.13
C LEU A 366 9.10 19.01 -12.30
N ILE A 367 8.96 17.76 -12.74
CA ILE A 367 9.64 16.58 -12.18
C ILE A 367 10.73 16.15 -13.17
N VAL A 368 11.97 16.00 -12.70
CA VAL A 368 13.08 15.65 -13.58
C VAL A 368 13.78 14.38 -13.08
N HIS A 369 13.90 13.39 -13.98
CA HIS A 369 14.82 12.26 -13.82
C HIS A 369 16.24 12.75 -14.08
N ALA A 370 17.13 12.62 -13.12
CA ALA A 370 18.52 13.00 -13.24
C ALA A 370 19.39 12.15 -12.30
N THR A 371 20.16 11.24 -12.86
CA THR A 371 20.97 10.25 -12.13
C THR A 371 22.45 10.61 -12.02
N GLY A 372 22.92 11.56 -12.83
CA GLY A 372 24.26 12.10 -12.73
C GLY A 372 24.26 13.50 -12.12
N LEU A 373 25.37 13.88 -11.49
CA LEU A 373 25.50 15.16 -10.80
C LEU A 373 25.35 16.36 -11.74
N TRP A 374 25.82 16.22 -12.98
CA TRP A 374 25.76 17.31 -13.95
C TRP A 374 24.31 17.62 -14.36
N GLU A 375 23.56 16.58 -14.80
CA GLU A 375 22.17 16.75 -15.20
C GLU A 375 21.26 17.13 -14.03
N ALA A 376 21.57 16.65 -12.81
CA ALA A 376 20.83 17.03 -11.61
C ALA A 376 20.97 18.53 -11.29
N LYS A 377 22.19 19.08 -11.39
CA LYS A 377 22.42 20.52 -11.25
C LYS A 377 21.72 21.33 -12.35
N ASP A 378 21.78 20.85 -13.59
CA ASP A 378 21.12 21.52 -14.70
C ASP A 378 19.60 21.47 -14.60
N ALA A 379 19.03 20.35 -14.16
CA ALA A 379 17.61 20.21 -13.86
C ALA A 379 17.14 21.22 -12.79
N LEU A 380 17.92 21.40 -11.71
CA LEU A 380 17.64 22.42 -10.69
C LEU A 380 17.66 23.85 -11.29
N ARG A 381 18.63 24.15 -12.18
CA ARG A 381 18.65 25.43 -12.88
C ARG A 381 17.47 25.63 -13.84
N ALA A 382 16.99 24.53 -14.44
CA ALA A 382 15.79 24.51 -15.26
C ALA A 382 14.48 24.65 -14.44
N GLY A 383 14.59 24.69 -13.12
CA GLY A 383 13.44 24.88 -12.23
C GLY A 383 12.81 23.59 -11.72
N ALA A 384 13.52 22.46 -11.68
CA ALA A 384 12.96 21.22 -11.14
C ALA A 384 12.42 21.42 -9.71
N ASP A 385 11.10 21.19 -9.52
CA ASP A 385 10.43 21.19 -8.23
C ASP A 385 10.67 19.86 -7.51
N VAL A 386 10.79 18.77 -8.29
CA VAL A 386 11.07 17.43 -7.79
C VAL A 386 12.18 16.81 -8.62
N LEU A 387 13.28 16.45 -7.96
CA LEU A 387 14.33 15.61 -8.53
C LEU A 387 14.05 14.16 -8.16
N VAL A 388 13.99 13.30 -9.15
CA VAL A 388 13.77 11.86 -8.91
C VAL A 388 15.00 11.06 -9.32
N HIS A 389 15.23 10.04 -8.53
CA HIS A 389 16.40 9.19 -8.41
C HIS A 389 17.55 9.89 -7.66
N SER A 390 18.35 9.09 -6.96
CA SER A 390 19.58 9.59 -6.37
C SER A 390 20.60 9.91 -7.46
N VAL A 391 21.50 10.83 -7.17
CA VAL A 391 22.72 10.99 -7.96
C VAL A 391 23.64 9.81 -7.66
N PHE A 392 24.03 9.05 -8.68
CA PHE A 392 24.77 7.79 -8.50
C PHE A 392 26.18 7.83 -9.04
N ASP A 393 26.48 8.73 -9.97
CA ASP A 393 27.78 8.79 -10.67
C ASP A 393 28.90 9.43 -9.83
N LYS A 394 28.56 10.32 -8.92
CA LYS A 394 29.49 11.10 -8.09
C LYS A 394 28.87 11.54 -6.77
N PRO A 395 29.70 11.82 -5.73
CA PRO A 395 29.26 12.55 -4.56
C PRO A 395 28.64 13.89 -4.93
N VAL A 396 27.49 14.23 -4.32
CA VAL A 396 26.92 15.59 -4.45
C VAL A 396 27.83 16.62 -3.81
N ASP A 397 27.87 17.81 -4.40
CA ASP A 397 28.74 18.90 -3.97
C ASP A 397 27.95 20.11 -3.46
N ASP A 398 28.67 21.12 -2.94
CA ASP A 398 28.09 22.33 -2.36
C ASP A 398 27.22 23.09 -3.34
N GLU A 399 27.56 23.09 -4.64
CA GLU A 399 26.74 23.74 -5.68
C GLU A 399 25.40 23.04 -5.86
N PHE A 400 25.39 21.71 -5.91
CA PHE A 400 24.15 20.94 -5.96
C PHE A 400 23.26 21.24 -4.75
N LEU A 401 23.84 21.23 -3.54
CA LEU A 401 23.11 21.52 -2.30
C LEU A 401 22.56 22.95 -2.27
N ALA A 402 23.33 23.93 -2.75
CA ALA A 402 22.89 25.32 -2.84
C ALA A 402 21.71 25.49 -3.80
N LEU A 403 21.80 24.90 -5.00
CA LEU A 403 20.74 24.93 -6.01
C LEU A 403 19.45 24.26 -5.48
N ALA A 404 19.57 23.08 -4.84
CA ALA A 404 18.43 22.35 -4.31
C ALA A 404 17.71 23.13 -3.19
N ARG A 405 18.47 23.81 -2.31
CA ARG A 405 17.89 24.68 -1.26
C ARG A 405 17.23 25.93 -1.87
N GLU A 406 17.87 26.61 -2.81
CA GLU A 406 17.35 27.80 -3.48
C GLU A 406 16.00 27.51 -4.15
N ARG A 407 15.88 26.33 -4.78
CA ARG A 407 14.66 25.87 -5.46
C ARG A 407 13.62 25.28 -4.50
N HIS A 408 13.94 25.05 -3.25
CA HIS A 408 13.11 24.25 -2.33
C HIS A 408 12.73 22.90 -2.96
N ALA A 409 13.66 22.31 -3.71
CA ALA A 409 13.43 21.09 -4.45
C ALA A 409 13.16 19.91 -3.51
N ILE A 410 12.27 19.02 -3.93
CA ILE A 410 12.00 17.77 -3.24
C ILE A 410 12.85 16.68 -3.90
N TYR A 411 13.59 15.93 -3.10
CA TYR A 411 14.45 14.82 -3.54
C TYR A 411 13.77 13.48 -3.29
N VAL A 412 13.55 12.71 -4.36
CA VAL A 412 12.91 11.38 -4.30
C VAL A 412 13.93 10.32 -4.72
N PRO A 413 14.52 9.54 -3.80
CA PRO A 413 15.74 8.76 -4.06
C PRO A 413 15.54 7.52 -4.93
N THR A 414 14.43 6.81 -4.84
CA THR A 414 14.09 5.57 -5.57
C THR A 414 15.21 4.52 -5.58
N LEU A 415 15.74 4.19 -4.42
CA LEU A 415 16.88 3.26 -4.27
C LEU A 415 16.50 1.82 -4.61
N THR A 416 15.24 1.45 -4.38
CA THR A 416 14.73 0.08 -4.55
C THR A 416 14.80 -0.40 -6.00
N VAL A 417 14.62 0.49 -6.96
CA VAL A 417 14.60 0.13 -8.39
C VAL A 417 15.93 -0.48 -8.88
N TYR A 418 17.05 -0.03 -8.35
CA TYR A 418 18.35 -0.55 -8.72
C TYR A 418 18.55 -1.99 -8.26
N ASP A 419 18.05 -2.33 -7.07
CA ASP A 419 18.05 -3.72 -6.59
C ASP A 419 17.18 -4.62 -7.47
N GLY A 420 16.03 -4.13 -7.93
CA GLY A 420 15.16 -4.84 -8.86
C GLY A 420 15.88 -5.20 -10.18
N TYR A 421 16.54 -4.24 -10.79
CA TYR A 421 17.34 -4.48 -12.01
C TYR A 421 18.51 -5.43 -11.77
N ARG A 422 19.21 -5.30 -10.64
CA ARG A 422 20.27 -6.23 -10.24
C ARG A 422 19.74 -7.66 -10.12
N GLN A 423 18.58 -7.85 -9.50
CA GLN A 423 17.96 -9.16 -9.33
C GLN A 423 17.60 -9.80 -10.68
N VAL A 424 17.10 -9.02 -11.65
CA VAL A 424 16.88 -9.48 -13.03
C VAL A 424 18.18 -9.91 -13.68
N LEU A 425 19.25 -9.11 -13.54
CA LEU A 425 20.56 -9.38 -14.13
C LEU A 425 21.17 -10.69 -13.63
N VAL A 426 20.94 -11.05 -12.37
CA VAL A 426 21.44 -12.29 -11.74
C VAL A 426 20.39 -13.41 -11.75
N HIS A 427 19.26 -13.22 -12.40
CA HIS A 427 18.15 -14.19 -12.51
C HIS A 427 17.65 -14.69 -11.15
N ARG A 428 17.48 -13.81 -10.18
CA ARG A 428 17.04 -14.18 -8.83
C ARG A 428 15.95 -13.21 -8.35
N PHE A 429 14.97 -13.75 -7.65
CA PHE A 429 13.98 -12.95 -6.92
C PHE A 429 14.26 -13.05 -5.42
N GLU A 430 14.73 -11.97 -4.83
CA GLU A 430 15.12 -11.85 -3.42
C GLU A 430 14.29 -10.75 -2.74
N PRO A 431 13.04 -11.02 -2.35
CA PRO A 431 12.19 -9.99 -1.73
C PRO A 431 12.68 -9.65 -0.32
N HIS A 432 12.74 -8.34 -0.02
CA HIS A 432 13.14 -7.80 1.28
C HIS A 432 11.93 -7.36 2.14
N TYR A 433 10.73 -7.78 1.77
CA TYR A 433 9.46 -7.38 2.39
C TYR A 433 8.43 -8.51 2.33
N PRO A 434 7.35 -8.45 3.15
CA PRO A 434 6.26 -9.43 3.09
C PRO A 434 5.55 -9.43 1.73
N LEU A 435 5.27 -10.62 1.20
CA LEU A 435 4.68 -10.81 -0.13
C LEU A 435 3.14 -10.91 -0.12
N SER A 436 2.51 -10.80 1.04
CA SER A 436 1.05 -10.95 1.18
C SER A 436 0.23 -9.89 0.46
N CYS A 437 0.83 -8.73 0.17
CA CYS A 437 0.21 -7.62 -0.55
C CYS A 437 0.70 -7.46 -1.99
N VAL A 438 1.41 -8.44 -2.55
CA VAL A 438 1.83 -8.44 -3.96
C VAL A 438 0.71 -9.00 -4.83
N ASP A 439 0.45 -8.37 -5.98
CA ASP A 439 -0.46 -8.93 -6.98
C ASP A 439 -0.06 -10.37 -7.34
N PRO A 440 -0.96 -11.37 -7.21
CA PRO A 440 -0.60 -12.78 -7.38
C PRO A 440 -0.05 -13.13 -8.76
N ALA A 441 -0.54 -12.48 -9.82
CA ALA A 441 -0.06 -12.72 -11.17
C ALA A 441 1.36 -12.18 -11.37
N THR A 442 1.64 -10.97 -10.84
CA THR A 442 2.97 -10.39 -10.83
C THR A 442 3.92 -11.22 -9.96
N LEU A 443 3.49 -11.68 -8.78
CA LEU A 443 4.29 -12.52 -7.89
C LEU A 443 4.67 -13.85 -8.54
N ALA A 444 3.75 -14.48 -9.28
CA ALA A 444 4.02 -15.72 -10.00
C ALA A 444 5.12 -15.51 -11.06
N LYS A 445 5.07 -14.38 -11.78
CA LYS A 445 6.11 -14.01 -12.75
C LYS A 445 7.45 -13.72 -12.04
N ALA A 446 7.45 -12.94 -10.96
CA ALA A 446 8.67 -12.61 -10.21
C ALA A 446 9.38 -13.88 -9.67
N ARG A 447 8.61 -14.85 -9.18
CA ARG A 447 9.13 -16.15 -8.71
C ARG A 447 9.74 -17.01 -9.83
N SER A 448 9.46 -16.71 -11.09
CA SER A 448 10.07 -17.38 -12.25
C SER A 448 11.34 -16.68 -12.77
N ALA A 449 11.94 -15.80 -11.99
CA ALA A 449 13.14 -15.05 -12.39
C ALA A 449 14.34 -15.95 -12.76
N ASP A 450 14.46 -17.11 -12.14
CA ASP A 450 15.47 -18.13 -12.45
C ASP A 450 15.28 -18.76 -13.84
N SER A 451 14.10 -18.68 -14.42
CA SER A 451 13.75 -19.18 -15.75
C SER A 451 13.89 -18.12 -16.87
N LEU A 452 14.42 -16.94 -16.56
CA LEU A 452 14.72 -15.91 -17.56
C LEU A 452 15.75 -16.43 -18.58
N PRO A 453 15.67 -15.97 -19.86
CA PRO A 453 16.67 -16.30 -20.85
C PRO A 453 18.08 -15.95 -20.38
N PRO A 454 19.09 -16.77 -20.68
CA PRO A 454 20.47 -16.45 -20.33
C PRO A 454 20.87 -15.05 -20.82
N SER A 455 21.64 -14.34 -20.01
CA SER A 455 22.21 -13.06 -20.43
C SER A 455 23.03 -13.23 -21.72
N THR A 456 22.92 -12.30 -22.65
CA THR A 456 23.80 -12.21 -23.81
C THR A 456 25.22 -11.75 -23.44
N LEU A 457 25.41 -11.25 -22.22
CA LEU A 457 26.71 -10.87 -21.68
C LEU A 457 27.46 -12.10 -21.15
N SER A 458 28.78 -12.05 -21.23
CA SER A 458 29.62 -13.04 -20.56
C SER A 458 29.49 -12.97 -19.04
N ALA A 459 29.81 -14.05 -18.32
CA ALA A 459 29.77 -14.08 -16.86
C ALA A 459 30.63 -12.95 -16.23
N ASP A 460 31.79 -12.66 -16.77
CA ASP A 460 32.65 -11.57 -16.31
C ASP A 460 32.00 -10.19 -16.56
N ALA A 461 31.34 -10.00 -17.68
CA ALA A 461 30.62 -8.76 -17.98
C ALA A 461 29.41 -8.56 -17.06
N VAL A 462 28.70 -9.64 -16.74
CA VAL A 462 27.60 -9.61 -15.73
C VAL A 462 28.18 -9.24 -14.36
N ALA A 463 29.26 -9.91 -13.92
CA ALA A 463 29.90 -9.62 -12.63
C ALA A 463 30.39 -8.17 -12.55
N ALA A 464 31.04 -7.67 -13.61
CA ALA A 464 31.49 -6.27 -13.69
C ALA A 464 30.31 -5.27 -13.65
N ARG A 465 29.18 -5.60 -14.27
CA ARG A 465 27.97 -4.77 -14.22
C ARG A 465 27.35 -4.76 -12.82
N VAL A 466 27.22 -5.93 -12.18
CA VAL A 466 26.75 -6.03 -10.79
C VAL A 466 27.64 -5.21 -9.85
N GLY A 467 28.96 -5.28 -10.00
CA GLY A 467 29.89 -4.49 -9.21
C GLY A 467 29.72 -2.98 -9.39
N ARG A 468 29.47 -2.51 -10.61
CA ARG A 468 29.14 -1.09 -10.86
C ARG A 468 27.82 -0.69 -10.21
N GLU A 469 26.76 -1.46 -10.40
CA GLU A 469 25.45 -1.17 -9.79
C GLU A 469 25.52 -1.12 -8.25
N GLN A 470 26.35 -1.96 -7.63
CA GLN A 470 26.61 -1.90 -6.19
C GLN A 470 27.37 -0.63 -5.77
N SER A 471 28.36 -0.21 -6.56
CA SER A 471 29.10 1.03 -6.32
C SER A 471 28.21 2.26 -6.48
N ASP A 472 27.40 2.28 -7.53
CA ASP A 472 26.45 3.35 -7.79
C ASP A 472 25.43 3.45 -6.64
N MET A 473 24.91 2.30 -6.19
CA MET A 473 23.99 2.25 -5.03
C MET A 473 24.65 2.80 -3.76
N ALA A 474 25.90 2.44 -3.48
CA ALA A 474 26.62 2.97 -2.32
C ALA A 474 26.78 4.51 -2.41
N THR A 475 27.07 5.02 -3.59
CA THR A 475 27.13 6.47 -3.85
C THR A 475 25.76 7.12 -3.66
N GLY A 476 24.69 6.52 -4.20
CA GLY A 476 23.31 7.01 -4.05
C GLY A 476 22.85 7.07 -2.59
N LEU A 477 23.15 6.04 -1.78
CA LEU A 477 22.88 6.01 -0.34
C LEU A 477 23.64 7.12 0.40
N ALA A 478 24.95 7.27 0.13
CA ALA A 478 25.76 8.32 0.74
C ALA A 478 25.24 9.71 0.38
N ASN A 479 24.88 9.93 -0.88
CA ASN A 479 24.31 11.18 -1.38
C ASN A 479 22.97 11.50 -0.73
N LEU A 480 22.09 10.52 -0.56
CA LEU A 480 20.83 10.70 0.16
C LEU A 480 21.07 11.20 1.59
N GLY A 481 22.03 10.59 2.30
CA GLY A 481 22.42 11.04 3.65
C GLY A 481 22.90 12.50 3.65
N VAL A 482 23.75 12.87 2.70
CA VAL A 482 24.25 14.28 2.56
C VAL A 482 23.10 15.24 2.26
N VAL A 483 22.23 14.89 1.33
CA VAL A 483 21.07 15.72 0.93
C VAL A 483 20.12 15.92 2.11
N PHE A 484 19.81 14.85 2.84
CA PHE A 484 18.95 14.90 4.02
C PHE A 484 19.55 15.79 5.12
N HIS A 485 20.82 15.56 5.49
CA HIS A 485 21.48 16.36 6.53
C HIS A 485 21.73 17.82 6.14
N ALA A 486 21.71 18.09 4.83
CA ALA A 486 21.74 19.46 4.32
C ALA A 486 20.39 20.19 4.46
N GLY A 487 19.34 19.54 4.99
CA GLY A 487 18.01 20.12 5.19
C GLY A 487 17.16 20.20 3.92
N ILE A 488 17.51 19.48 2.86
CA ILE A 488 16.71 19.38 1.65
C ILE A 488 15.54 18.42 1.92
N THR A 489 14.34 18.78 1.46
CA THR A 489 13.16 17.93 1.64
C THR A 489 13.31 16.62 0.88
N VAL A 490 13.24 15.50 1.59
CA VAL A 490 13.23 14.16 1.00
C VAL A 490 11.83 13.58 1.08
N ALA A 491 11.31 13.05 -0.04
CA ALA A 491 10.07 12.29 -0.09
C ALA A 491 10.36 10.85 -0.53
N MET A 492 9.64 9.88 0.04
CA MET A 492 9.74 8.47 -0.32
C MET A 492 9.08 8.24 -1.68
N GLY A 493 9.73 7.47 -2.55
CA GLY A 493 9.21 6.99 -3.82
C GLY A 493 10.03 5.80 -4.31
N THR A 494 9.35 4.80 -4.89
CA THR A 494 9.95 3.49 -5.17
C THR A 494 10.36 3.26 -6.62
N ASP A 495 9.78 4.00 -7.55
CA ASP A 495 9.80 3.69 -8.99
C ASP A 495 9.12 2.32 -9.31
N ALA A 496 8.07 2.00 -8.52
CA ALA A 496 7.32 0.77 -8.69
C ALA A 496 6.67 0.67 -10.08
N GLY A 497 6.66 -0.54 -10.61
CA GLY A 497 6.34 -0.87 -12.00
C GLY A 497 7.56 -1.32 -12.78
N ASN A 498 8.75 -0.85 -12.45
CA ASN A 498 10.01 -1.34 -13.00
C ASN A 498 10.28 -2.82 -12.60
N PRO A 499 11.14 -3.53 -13.34
CA PRO A 499 11.41 -4.94 -13.08
C PRO A 499 11.78 -5.22 -11.62
N LEU A 500 11.02 -6.14 -10.98
CA LEU A 500 11.14 -6.55 -9.57
C LEU A 500 11.03 -5.41 -8.55
N THR A 501 10.54 -4.24 -8.97
CA THR A 501 10.10 -3.16 -8.08
C THR A 501 8.58 -3.19 -8.04
N LEU A 502 8.04 -3.97 -7.10
CA LEU A 502 6.64 -4.37 -7.08
C LEU A 502 5.74 -3.26 -6.53
N HIS A 503 4.59 -3.04 -7.16
CA HIS A 503 3.58 -2.12 -6.67
C HIS A 503 3.14 -2.46 -5.24
N GLY A 504 3.10 -1.46 -4.37
CA GLY A 504 2.73 -1.58 -2.97
C GLY A 504 3.91 -1.90 -2.06
N PRO A 505 4.29 -3.16 -1.84
CA PRO A 505 5.23 -3.50 -0.75
C PRO A 505 6.68 -3.06 -0.97
N SER A 506 7.07 -2.61 -2.18
CA SER A 506 8.41 -2.03 -2.40
C SER A 506 8.67 -0.78 -1.53
N VAL A 507 7.62 -0.10 -1.05
CA VAL A 507 7.76 1.03 -0.11
C VAL A 507 8.50 0.64 1.16
N TYR A 508 8.33 -0.60 1.65
CA TYR A 508 8.99 -1.06 2.86
C TYR A 508 10.51 -1.18 2.69
N TRP A 509 10.94 -1.61 1.50
CA TRP A 509 12.37 -1.69 1.18
C TRP A 509 12.97 -0.31 0.97
N GLU A 510 12.28 0.58 0.26
CA GLU A 510 12.71 1.98 0.11
C GLU A 510 12.90 2.67 1.45
N MET A 511 11.93 2.52 2.38
CA MET A 511 12.02 3.10 3.72
C MET A 511 13.22 2.53 4.53
N GLN A 512 13.53 1.23 4.39
CA GLN A 512 14.71 0.64 5.01
C GLN A 512 16.01 1.22 4.43
N ARG A 513 16.08 1.39 3.10
CA ARG A 513 17.24 2.02 2.44
C ARG A 513 17.42 3.48 2.86
N MET A 514 16.33 4.22 3.04
CA MET A 514 16.38 5.60 3.55
C MET A 514 16.96 5.62 4.99
N GLN A 515 16.59 4.67 5.84
CA GLN A 515 17.18 4.53 7.17
C GLN A 515 18.68 4.16 7.10
N GLU A 516 19.07 3.29 6.19
CA GLU A 516 20.49 2.96 5.95
C GLU A 516 21.31 4.18 5.50
N ALA A 517 20.69 5.14 4.81
CA ALA A 517 21.31 6.42 4.45
C ALA A 517 21.46 7.39 5.64
N GLY A 518 21.07 6.99 6.86
CA GLY A 518 21.23 7.78 8.09
C GLY A 518 20.00 8.57 8.54
N MET A 519 18.83 8.37 7.93
CA MET A 519 17.58 8.98 8.39
C MET A 519 17.03 8.21 9.60
N SER A 520 16.50 8.92 10.60
CA SER A 520 15.79 8.25 11.70
C SER A 520 14.47 7.63 11.21
N PRO A 521 13.91 6.61 11.91
CA PRO A 521 12.59 6.07 11.55
C PRO A 521 11.50 7.14 11.47
N MET A 522 11.53 8.15 12.34
CA MET A 522 10.58 9.28 12.30
C MET A 522 10.77 10.11 11.02
N ASP A 523 12.00 10.40 10.62
CA ASP A 523 12.28 11.16 9.39
C ASP A 523 11.83 10.40 8.15
N VAL A 524 12.02 9.07 8.15
CA VAL A 524 11.52 8.21 7.08
C VAL A 524 10.00 8.21 7.02
N LEU A 525 9.30 8.15 8.18
CA LEU A 525 7.84 8.27 8.22
C LEU A 525 7.36 9.62 7.68
N VAL A 526 8.01 10.72 8.06
CA VAL A 526 7.70 12.05 7.55
C VAL A 526 7.91 12.12 6.03
N SER A 527 8.98 11.51 5.53
CA SER A 527 9.26 11.43 4.09
C SER A 527 8.22 10.61 3.33
N ALA A 528 7.72 9.52 3.93
CA ALA A 528 6.73 8.63 3.36
C ALA A 528 5.28 9.09 3.57
N THR A 529 5.05 10.25 4.18
CA THR A 529 3.71 10.78 4.46
C THR A 529 3.62 12.26 4.07
N ARG A 530 3.97 13.20 4.96
CA ARG A 530 3.89 14.64 4.72
C ARG A 530 4.67 15.09 3.47
N ASN A 531 5.90 14.64 3.34
CA ASN A 531 6.75 15.07 2.22
C ASN A 531 6.31 14.42 0.90
N GLY A 532 5.79 13.18 0.93
CA GLY A 532 5.13 12.57 -0.21
C GLY A 532 3.92 13.37 -0.70
N ALA A 533 3.08 13.87 0.24
CA ALA A 533 1.97 14.76 -0.10
C ALA A 533 2.45 16.07 -0.74
N LEU A 534 3.54 16.65 -0.20
CA LEU A 534 4.16 17.84 -0.78
C LEU A 534 4.64 17.57 -2.22
N ALA A 535 5.26 16.41 -2.48
CA ALA A 535 5.70 16.02 -3.83
C ALA A 535 4.52 15.92 -4.81
N MET A 536 3.38 15.38 -4.34
CA MET A 536 2.13 15.32 -5.12
C MET A 536 1.42 16.68 -5.28
N GLY A 537 1.85 17.74 -4.57
CA GLY A 537 1.13 19.01 -4.54
C GLY A 537 -0.15 18.99 -3.71
N ARG A 538 -0.31 18.02 -2.79
CA ARG A 538 -1.48 17.85 -1.94
C ARG A 538 -1.23 18.44 -0.55
N THR A 539 -2.23 19.13 -0.02
CA THR A 539 -2.21 19.73 1.31
C THR A 539 -3.22 19.09 2.26
N ASP A 540 -4.12 18.29 1.73
CA ASP A 540 -5.26 17.69 2.42
C ASP A 540 -5.02 16.24 2.88
N ILE A 541 -3.81 15.69 2.67
CA ILE A 541 -3.35 14.37 3.10
C ILE A 541 -1.94 14.47 3.74
N GLY A 542 -1.37 13.36 4.16
CA GLY A 542 0.03 13.22 4.60
C GLY A 542 0.28 13.53 6.07
N THR A 543 -0.68 14.12 6.81
CA THR A 543 -0.64 14.26 8.26
C THR A 543 -2.03 14.06 8.85
N LEU A 544 -2.11 13.72 10.15
CA LEU A 544 -3.37 13.50 10.87
C LEU A 544 -3.81 14.78 11.59
N GLU A 545 -4.01 15.85 10.82
CA GLU A 545 -4.44 17.14 11.30
C GLU A 545 -5.92 17.39 11.00
N ARG A 546 -6.57 18.22 11.82
CA ARG A 546 -7.97 18.60 11.66
C ARG A 546 -8.27 19.13 10.25
N GLY A 547 -9.33 18.61 9.63
CA GLY A 547 -9.81 19.00 8.31
C GLY A 547 -9.19 18.22 7.16
N LYS A 548 -8.07 17.53 7.35
CA LYS A 548 -7.48 16.66 6.32
C LYS A 548 -8.29 15.39 6.11
N LEU A 549 -8.11 14.73 4.99
CA LEU A 549 -8.74 13.45 4.72
C LEU A 549 -8.30 12.41 5.75
N ALA A 550 -9.21 11.54 6.12
CA ALA A 550 -8.95 10.49 7.09
C ALA A 550 -8.27 9.30 6.38
N ASP A 551 -7.00 9.51 6.03
CA ASP A 551 -6.11 8.53 5.44
C ASP A 551 -5.06 8.15 6.47
N LEU A 552 -5.15 6.94 7.00
CA LEU A 552 -4.28 6.49 8.07
C LEU A 552 -4.05 4.97 8.02
N VAL A 553 -2.98 4.55 8.68
CA VAL A 553 -2.62 3.14 8.86
C VAL A 553 -2.57 2.83 10.35
N VAL A 554 -3.16 1.70 10.74
CA VAL A 554 -3.01 1.12 12.07
C VAL A 554 -1.99 -0.01 11.98
N LEU A 555 -0.97 0.03 12.82
CA LEU A 555 0.12 -0.94 12.88
C LEU A 555 0.05 -1.76 14.16
N ASP A 556 0.48 -3.02 14.09
CA ASP A 556 0.58 -3.90 15.26
C ASP A 556 1.90 -3.73 16.04
N ALA A 557 2.88 -2.95 15.53
CA ALA A 557 4.17 -2.71 16.18
C ALA A 557 4.65 -1.26 16.03
N ASP A 558 5.66 -0.88 16.83
CA ASP A 558 6.23 0.46 16.92
C ASP A 558 7.07 0.82 15.69
N PRO A 559 6.61 1.72 14.80
CA PRO A 559 7.35 2.11 13.60
C PRO A 559 8.50 3.09 13.89
N VAL A 560 8.52 3.71 15.06
CA VAL A 560 9.57 4.67 15.44
C VAL A 560 10.76 3.94 16.08
N ALA A 561 10.53 2.78 16.71
CA ALA A 561 11.59 1.93 17.20
C ALA A 561 12.32 1.19 16.05
N ASP A 562 11.58 0.77 15.03
CA ASP A 562 12.10 0.05 13.87
C ASP A 562 11.20 0.32 12.66
N ILE A 563 11.76 0.91 11.60
CA ILE A 563 10.99 1.25 10.40
C ILE A 563 10.38 0.00 9.72
N ARG A 564 10.98 -1.18 9.88
CA ARG A 564 10.46 -2.45 9.36
C ARG A 564 9.08 -2.81 9.91
N ASN A 565 8.73 -2.26 11.08
CA ASN A 565 7.43 -2.45 11.71
C ASN A 565 6.27 -1.80 10.93
N VAL A 566 6.55 -0.89 10.01
CA VAL A 566 5.54 -0.33 9.09
C VAL A 566 4.89 -1.42 8.23
N ALA A 567 5.58 -2.54 7.97
CA ALA A 567 5.01 -3.67 7.25
C ALA A 567 3.96 -4.48 8.07
N GLN A 568 3.82 -4.21 9.37
CA GLN A 568 2.85 -4.89 10.24
C GLN A 568 1.48 -4.16 10.23
N VAL A 569 0.95 -3.97 9.03
CA VAL A 569 -0.32 -3.27 8.79
C VAL A 569 -1.50 -4.09 9.33
N ARG A 570 -2.26 -3.51 10.24
CA ARG A 570 -3.48 -4.11 10.80
C ARG A 570 -4.74 -3.61 10.11
N TYR A 571 -4.85 -2.30 9.90
CA TYR A 571 -5.95 -1.65 9.19
C TYR A 571 -5.42 -0.50 8.36
N VAL A 572 -6.10 -0.23 7.26
CA VAL A 572 -5.88 0.97 6.44
C VAL A 572 -7.20 1.74 6.36
N MET A 573 -7.15 3.02 6.60
CA MET A 573 -8.30 3.91 6.39
C MET A 573 -8.00 4.83 5.21
N ARG A 574 -8.92 4.89 4.26
CA ARG A 574 -8.87 5.79 3.12
C ARG A 574 -10.18 6.58 3.04
N GLY A 575 -10.11 7.91 3.13
CA GLY A 575 -11.28 8.77 3.14
C GLY A 575 -12.28 8.41 4.24
N GLY A 576 -11.80 7.99 5.43
CA GLY A 576 -12.62 7.55 6.55
C GLY A 576 -13.13 6.11 6.47
N ALA A 577 -12.93 5.42 5.36
CA ALA A 577 -13.31 4.03 5.19
C ALA A 577 -12.20 3.09 5.65
N LEU A 578 -12.45 2.29 6.68
CA LEU A 578 -11.49 1.36 7.27
C LEU A 578 -11.51 0.01 6.56
N THR A 579 -10.35 -0.49 6.14
CA THR A 579 -10.17 -1.76 5.42
C THR A 579 -9.16 -2.66 6.15
N VAL A 580 -9.41 -3.96 6.16
CA VAL A 580 -8.41 -4.97 6.57
C VAL A 580 -7.51 -5.25 5.36
N PRO A 581 -6.18 -5.08 5.49
CA PRO A 581 -5.27 -5.33 4.38
C PRO A 581 -5.24 -6.82 4.02
N ARG A 582 -5.85 -7.18 2.89
CA ARG A 582 -5.78 -8.52 2.30
C ARG A 582 -5.93 -8.39 0.79
N LEU A 583 -5.03 -9.01 0.05
CA LEU A 583 -5.28 -9.30 -1.36
C LEU A 583 -6.13 -10.57 -1.44
N VAL A 584 -7.23 -10.46 -2.16
CA VAL A 584 -8.00 -11.63 -2.55
C VAL A 584 -7.30 -12.23 -3.77
N ALA A 585 -6.99 -13.52 -3.74
CA ALA A 585 -6.43 -14.20 -4.90
C ALA A 585 -7.35 -13.99 -6.11
N PRO A 586 -6.82 -13.73 -7.32
CA PRO A 586 -7.63 -13.69 -8.52
C PRO A 586 -8.34 -15.04 -8.68
N ARG A 587 -9.59 -14.99 -9.10
CA ARG A 587 -10.41 -16.17 -9.40
C ARG A 587 -9.92 -16.90 -10.64
#